data_056c59aa84a9bf2767024d25f50b56ed
#
_entry.id   056c59aa84a9bf2767024d25f50b56ed
#
_cell.length_a   1.000
_cell.length_b   1.000
_cell.length_c   1.000
_cell.angle_alpha   90.00
_cell.angle_beta   90.00
_cell.angle_gamma   90.00
#
_symmetry.space_group_name_H-M   'P 1'
#
loop_
_entity.id
_entity.type
_entity.pdbx_description
1 polymer ?
#
loop_
_entity_poly.entity_id
_entity_poly.type
_entity_poly.pdbx_seq_one_letter_code
_entity_poly.pdbx_strand_id
1 'polypeptide(L)'
;LITQTLNQIKSEIDREAVSATVSFNYNTQTNQAEFTYTEESAGRELNVETAANEILVAFHQSSQVNYELKPETIEPEVKLADIQHDYVKLSEFSTRTSRSNSSTESGKRTNIRISSAAFNNYVWMPGDILSFNQTTGKRTKEKGYETGLFITSDRIYDEITGGGVCQTSTTLFNACIEAGATEIGKGGIIEITRRYPHSWPSTY
;
A
#
# COMPACT_ATOMS: atom_id res chain seq x y z
N LEU A 1 -24.64 -34.83 2.11
CA LEU A 1 -25.27 -34.22 3.27
C LEU A 1 -24.21 -33.62 4.21
N ILE A 2 -23.29 -34.42 4.81
CA ILE A 2 -22.25 -33.94 5.74
C ILE A 2 -21.45 -32.77 5.13
N THR A 3 -20.88 -32.95 3.95
CA THR A 3 -20.08 -31.93 3.27
C THR A 3 -20.88 -30.64 2.99
N GLN A 4 -22.15 -30.77 2.64
CA GLN A 4 -23.03 -29.62 2.40
C GLN A 4 -23.27 -28.82 3.68
N THR A 5 -23.53 -29.52 4.81
CA THR A 5 -23.69 -28.86 6.11
C THR A 5 -22.38 -28.20 6.56
N LEU A 6 -21.24 -28.88 6.37
CA LEU A 6 -19.93 -28.32 6.72
C LEU A 6 -19.58 -27.09 5.89
N ASN A 7 -19.96 -27.02 4.60
CA ASN A 7 -19.79 -25.84 3.79
C ASN A 7 -20.65 -24.64 4.26
N GLN A 8 -21.84 -24.90 4.75
CA GLN A 8 -22.66 -23.85 5.38
C GLN A 8 -21.98 -23.31 6.66
N ILE A 9 -21.55 -24.22 7.53
CA ILE A 9 -20.84 -23.85 8.76
C ILE A 9 -19.52 -23.13 8.44
N LYS A 10 -18.77 -23.59 7.42
CA LYS A 10 -17.55 -22.93 6.95
C LYS A 10 -17.81 -21.46 6.65
N SER A 11 -18.87 -21.13 5.93
CA SER A 11 -19.21 -19.75 5.58
C SER A 11 -19.55 -18.86 6.79
N GLU A 12 -19.93 -19.46 7.93
CA GLU A 12 -20.25 -18.73 9.16
C GLU A 12 -19.03 -18.53 10.06
N ILE A 13 -18.08 -19.48 10.03
CA ILE A 13 -16.95 -19.48 10.95
C ILE A 13 -15.63 -18.98 10.34
N ASP A 14 -15.46 -19.09 9.03
CA ASP A 14 -14.24 -18.61 8.37
C ASP A 14 -14.12 -17.08 8.50
N ARG A 15 -12.90 -16.65 8.73
CA ARG A 15 -12.52 -15.24 8.76
C ARG A 15 -11.13 -15.09 8.17
N GLU A 16 -10.94 -14.07 7.37
CA GLU A 16 -9.61 -13.68 6.92
C GLU A 16 -8.78 -13.13 8.09
N ALA A 17 -7.49 -13.35 8.04
CA ALA A 17 -6.58 -12.68 8.94
C ALA A 17 -6.49 -11.19 8.58
N VAL A 18 -6.44 -10.35 9.60
CA VAL A 18 -6.25 -8.90 9.42
C VAL A 18 -4.89 -8.53 9.97
N SER A 19 -4.04 -7.95 9.15
CA SER A 19 -2.72 -7.48 9.57
C SER A 19 -2.81 -6.23 10.42
N ALA A 20 -1.87 -6.08 11.35
CA ALA A 20 -1.68 -4.85 12.10
C ALA A 20 -1.35 -3.69 11.15
N THR A 21 -1.81 -2.50 11.50
CA THR A 21 -1.53 -1.29 10.71
C THR A 21 -1.01 -0.17 11.60
N VAL A 22 -0.23 0.71 11.00
CA VAL A 22 0.19 1.96 11.61
C VAL A 22 -0.24 3.12 10.73
N SER A 23 -0.79 4.14 11.35
CA SER A 23 -1.04 5.43 10.72
C SER A 23 -0.36 6.53 11.53
N PHE A 24 -0.08 7.66 10.92
CA PHE A 24 0.52 8.78 11.63
C PHE A 24 -0.14 10.09 11.24
N ASN A 25 -0.15 11.02 12.20
CA ASN A 25 -0.49 12.41 11.98
C ASN A 25 0.74 13.26 12.31
N TYR A 26 1.20 14.06 11.35
CA TYR A 26 2.35 14.92 11.53
C TYR A 26 1.92 16.32 11.90
N ASN A 27 2.26 16.72 13.11
CA ASN A 27 2.02 18.07 13.60
C ASN A 27 3.16 18.99 13.18
N THR A 28 2.90 19.84 12.19
CA THR A 28 3.90 20.77 11.64
C THR A 28 4.33 21.87 12.62
N GLN A 29 3.54 22.14 13.64
CA GLN A 29 3.86 23.16 14.65
C GLN A 29 4.83 22.64 15.70
N THR A 30 4.65 21.39 16.14
CA THR A 30 5.52 20.73 17.13
C THR A 30 6.65 19.94 16.49
N ASN A 31 6.63 19.76 15.17
CA ASN A 31 7.53 18.91 14.41
C ASN A 31 7.58 17.46 14.94
N GLN A 32 6.43 16.96 15.39
CA GLN A 32 6.28 15.62 15.96
C GLN A 32 5.25 14.81 15.16
N ALA A 33 5.48 13.52 15.04
CA ALA A 33 4.52 12.58 14.51
C ALA A 33 3.84 11.82 15.66
N GLU A 34 2.52 11.73 15.60
CA GLU A 34 1.71 10.88 16.48
C GLU A 34 1.33 9.63 15.71
N PHE A 35 1.67 8.46 16.25
CA PHE A 35 1.41 7.17 15.63
C PHE A 35 0.19 6.52 16.27
N THR A 36 -0.69 6.01 15.44
CA THR A 36 -1.86 5.23 15.85
C THR A 36 -1.73 3.83 15.26
N TYR A 37 -1.84 2.83 16.11
CA TYR A 37 -1.74 1.43 15.74
C TYR A 37 -3.11 0.78 15.77
N THR A 38 -3.35 -0.13 14.83
CA THR A 38 -4.46 -1.07 14.86
C THR A 38 -3.87 -2.46 15.03
N GLU A 39 -4.36 -3.19 16.02
CA GLU A 39 -3.92 -4.55 16.29
C GLU A 39 -4.35 -5.51 15.18
N GLU A 40 -3.54 -6.52 14.97
CA GLU A 40 -3.88 -7.62 14.09
C GLU A 40 -4.95 -8.51 14.69
N SER A 41 -5.61 -9.27 13.83
CA SER A 41 -6.45 -10.37 14.24
C SER A 41 -6.20 -11.62 13.41
N ALA A 42 -6.04 -12.74 14.07
CA ALA A 42 -5.90 -14.01 13.38
C ALA A 42 -7.20 -14.38 12.64
N GLY A 43 -7.02 -14.91 11.45
CA GLY A 43 -8.06 -15.55 10.67
C GLY A 43 -8.28 -17.00 11.14
N ARG A 44 -9.29 -17.63 10.58
CA ARG A 44 -9.55 -19.04 10.76
C ARG A 44 -10.24 -19.61 9.53
N GLU A 45 -9.92 -20.84 9.22
CA GLU A 45 -10.50 -21.55 8.09
C GLU A 45 -10.83 -22.99 8.44
N LEU A 46 -12.05 -23.44 8.12
CA LEU A 46 -12.44 -24.82 8.30
C LEU A 46 -12.02 -25.65 7.09
N ASN A 47 -11.20 -26.67 7.33
CA ASN A 47 -10.93 -27.72 6.35
C ASN A 47 -12.08 -28.72 6.30
N VAL A 48 -12.97 -28.51 5.33
CA VAL A 48 -14.20 -29.32 5.18
C VAL A 48 -13.90 -30.77 4.86
N GLU A 49 -12.84 -31.06 4.09
CA GLU A 49 -12.46 -32.43 3.71
C GLU A 49 -11.97 -33.21 4.94
N THR A 50 -11.08 -32.61 5.71
CA THR A 50 -10.57 -33.20 6.95
C THR A 50 -11.70 -33.44 7.94
N ALA A 51 -12.55 -32.44 8.20
CA ALA A 51 -13.67 -32.53 9.10
C ALA A 51 -14.69 -33.64 8.67
N ALA A 52 -14.99 -33.71 7.37
CA ALA A 52 -15.90 -34.73 6.84
C ALA A 52 -15.34 -36.16 7.05
N ASN A 53 -14.05 -36.36 6.80
CA ASN A 53 -13.40 -37.65 6.98
C ASN A 53 -13.39 -38.07 8.45
N GLU A 54 -13.06 -37.16 9.36
CA GLU A 54 -13.05 -37.44 10.81
C GLU A 54 -14.45 -37.78 11.32
N ILE A 55 -15.48 -37.07 10.88
CA ILE A 55 -16.88 -37.35 11.20
C ILE A 55 -17.30 -38.75 10.69
N LEU A 56 -16.92 -39.08 9.44
CA LEU A 56 -17.23 -40.41 8.89
C LEU A 56 -16.55 -41.53 9.67
N VAL A 57 -15.29 -41.36 10.05
CA VAL A 57 -14.59 -42.33 10.91
C VAL A 57 -15.30 -42.47 12.26
N ALA A 58 -15.73 -41.40 12.88
CA ALA A 58 -16.45 -41.43 14.13
C ALA A 58 -17.81 -42.17 14.01
N PHE A 59 -18.52 -41.98 12.90
CA PHE A 59 -19.77 -42.71 12.62
C PHE A 59 -19.59 -44.20 12.44
N HIS A 60 -18.43 -44.66 11.97
CA HIS A 60 -18.10 -46.08 11.89
C HIS A 60 -17.89 -46.72 13.27
N GLN A 61 -17.61 -45.92 14.29
CA GLN A 61 -17.35 -46.39 15.67
C GLN A 61 -18.57 -46.26 16.58
N SER A 62 -19.49 -45.33 16.29
CA SER A 62 -20.68 -45.07 17.10
C SER A 62 -21.83 -44.58 16.25
N SER A 63 -23.04 -45.01 16.58
CA SER A 63 -24.29 -44.50 15.95
C SER A 63 -24.63 -43.06 16.34
N GLN A 64 -23.99 -42.54 17.36
CA GLN A 64 -24.18 -41.16 17.83
C GLN A 64 -22.81 -40.50 17.98
N VAL A 65 -22.58 -39.41 17.22
CA VAL A 65 -21.30 -38.70 17.14
C VAL A 65 -21.53 -37.26 17.59
N ASN A 66 -20.77 -36.84 18.60
CA ASN A 66 -20.58 -35.44 18.93
C ASN A 66 -19.15 -35.04 18.48
N TYR A 67 -19.06 -34.22 17.43
CA TYR A 67 -17.80 -33.84 16.84
C TYR A 67 -17.59 -32.32 16.99
N GLU A 68 -16.47 -31.94 17.59
CA GLU A 68 -16.05 -30.55 17.73
C GLU A 68 -15.24 -30.13 16.49
N LEU A 69 -15.73 -29.12 15.80
CA LEU A 69 -15.02 -28.56 14.62
C LEU A 69 -13.75 -27.83 15.08
N LYS A 70 -12.65 -28.08 14.37
CA LYS A 70 -11.33 -27.49 14.65
C LYS A 70 -10.88 -26.68 13.42
N PRO A 71 -11.28 -25.41 13.31
CA PRO A 71 -10.76 -24.56 12.24
C PRO A 71 -9.27 -24.32 12.45
N GLU A 72 -8.53 -24.24 11.33
CA GLU A 72 -7.13 -23.86 11.31
C GLU A 72 -7.00 -22.35 11.51
N THR A 73 -5.99 -21.94 12.27
CA THR A 73 -5.68 -20.52 12.46
C THR A 73 -4.88 -20.00 11.26
N ILE A 74 -5.32 -18.88 10.71
CA ILE A 74 -4.57 -18.14 9.67
C ILE A 74 -3.86 -16.99 10.37
N GLU A 75 -2.53 -17.02 10.36
CA GLU A 75 -1.73 -15.94 10.92
C GLU A 75 -1.76 -14.69 10.03
N PRO A 76 -1.83 -13.49 10.60
CA PRO A 76 -1.71 -12.25 9.86
C PRO A 76 -0.28 -12.08 9.31
N GLU A 77 -0.15 -11.44 8.15
CA GLU A 77 1.15 -11.17 7.52
C GLU A 77 2.00 -10.18 8.33
N VAL A 78 1.36 -9.22 8.99
CA VAL A 78 2.02 -8.19 9.80
C VAL A 78 1.43 -8.20 11.20
N LYS A 79 2.27 -8.36 12.21
CA LYS A 79 1.88 -8.31 13.63
C LYS A 79 2.21 -6.93 14.21
N LEU A 80 1.49 -6.53 15.25
CA LEU A 80 1.74 -5.28 15.95
C LEU A 80 3.19 -5.19 16.45
N ALA A 81 3.74 -6.30 16.92
CA ALA A 81 5.12 -6.39 17.36
C ALA A 81 6.15 -6.07 16.25
N ASP A 82 5.79 -6.28 14.99
CA ASP A 82 6.67 -6.01 13.85
C ASP A 82 6.71 -4.52 13.50
N ILE A 83 5.66 -3.76 13.87
CA ILE A 83 5.51 -2.35 13.50
C ILE A 83 5.48 -1.40 14.70
N GLN A 84 5.40 -1.92 15.93
CA GLN A 84 5.42 -1.10 17.15
C GLN A 84 6.85 -0.82 17.60
N HIS A 85 7.48 0.15 16.95
CA HIS A 85 8.83 0.60 17.28
C HIS A 85 8.84 2.08 17.67
N ASP A 86 9.95 2.55 18.22
CA ASP A 86 10.20 3.99 18.36
C ASP A 86 10.46 4.60 16.99
N TYR A 87 9.41 5.19 16.40
CA TYR A 87 9.52 5.84 15.11
C TYR A 87 10.23 7.17 15.22
N VAL A 88 11.20 7.35 14.35
CA VAL A 88 11.91 8.63 14.18
C VAL A 88 11.74 9.11 12.75
N LYS A 89 11.64 10.42 12.56
CA LYS A 89 11.67 11.02 11.23
C LYS A 89 13.07 10.84 10.65
N LEU A 90 13.20 10.02 9.61
CA LEU A 90 14.47 9.76 8.94
C LEU A 90 14.83 10.89 7.96
N SER A 91 13.86 11.41 7.23
CA SER A 91 14.09 12.44 6.23
C SER A 91 12.83 13.25 5.98
N GLU A 92 13.02 14.38 5.32
CA GLU A 92 11.94 15.21 4.79
C GLU A 92 12.43 15.92 3.54
N PHE A 93 11.67 15.82 2.46
CA PHE A 93 11.95 16.56 1.24
C PHE A 93 10.70 17.25 0.72
N SER A 94 10.84 18.48 0.29
CA SER A 94 9.72 19.26 -0.22
C SER A 94 10.04 19.94 -1.52
N THR A 95 9.06 20.04 -2.41
CA THR A 95 9.15 20.81 -3.64
C THR A 95 7.97 21.78 -3.74
N ARG A 96 8.18 22.92 -4.40
CA ARG A 96 7.15 23.93 -4.58
C ARG A 96 6.41 23.71 -5.89
N THR A 97 5.09 23.85 -5.87
CA THR A 97 4.25 23.90 -7.06
C THR A 97 4.00 25.33 -7.47
N SER A 98 3.75 25.55 -8.77
CA SER A 98 3.28 26.85 -9.27
C SER A 98 1.95 27.27 -8.60
N ARG A 99 1.80 28.56 -8.33
CA ARG A 99 0.57 29.17 -7.82
C ARG A 99 -0.31 29.75 -8.92
N SER A 100 0.08 29.60 -10.19
CA SER A 100 -0.72 30.04 -11.34
C SER A 100 -2.11 29.39 -11.33
N ASN A 101 -3.12 30.14 -11.71
CA ASN A 101 -4.51 29.68 -11.82
C ASN A 101 -4.88 29.21 -13.24
N SER A 102 -3.90 28.99 -14.12
CA SER A 102 -4.18 28.36 -15.41
C SER A 102 -4.77 26.95 -15.19
N SER A 103 -5.59 26.48 -16.12
CA SER A 103 -6.24 25.17 -16.05
C SER A 103 -5.22 24.04 -15.92
N THR A 104 -4.12 24.11 -16.67
CA THR A 104 -3.06 23.10 -16.67
C THR A 104 -2.26 23.06 -15.36
N GLU A 105 -2.01 24.21 -14.73
CA GLU A 105 -1.37 24.27 -13.41
C GLU A 105 -2.32 23.83 -12.29
N SER A 106 -3.62 24.10 -12.42
CA SER A 106 -4.63 23.57 -11.53
C SER A 106 -4.69 22.04 -11.62
N GLY A 107 -4.77 21.51 -12.85
CA GLY A 107 -4.76 20.07 -13.10
C GLY A 107 -3.49 19.40 -12.57
N LYS A 108 -2.32 20.03 -12.77
CA LYS A 108 -1.06 19.55 -12.19
C LYS A 108 -1.12 19.45 -10.67
N ARG A 109 -1.66 20.45 -9.97
CA ARG A 109 -1.81 20.40 -8.49
C ARG A 109 -2.74 19.29 -8.04
N THR A 110 -3.87 19.10 -8.75
CA THR A 110 -4.79 17.98 -8.52
C THR A 110 -4.04 16.64 -8.66
N ASN A 111 -3.27 16.48 -9.74
CA ASN A 111 -2.53 15.26 -10.03
C ASN A 111 -1.44 14.97 -8.98
N ILE A 112 -0.74 15.99 -8.51
CA ILE A 112 0.23 15.89 -7.42
C ILE A 112 -0.47 15.43 -6.14
N ARG A 113 -1.60 16.04 -5.78
CA ARG A 113 -2.37 15.67 -4.58
C ARG A 113 -2.81 14.20 -4.62
N ILE A 114 -3.37 13.75 -5.75
CA ILE A 114 -3.83 12.36 -5.90
C ILE A 114 -2.65 11.39 -5.83
N SER A 115 -1.58 11.65 -6.57
CA SER A 115 -0.41 10.77 -6.58
C SER A 115 0.33 10.74 -5.23
N SER A 116 0.35 11.84 -4.49
CA SER A 116 0.94 11.89 -3.15
C SER A 116 0.09 11.13 -2.13
N ALA A 117 -1.24 11.21 -2.24
CA ALA A 117 -2.14 10.51 -1.34
C ALA A 117 -1.97 8.98 -1.39
N ALA A 118 -1.50 8.44 -2.52
CA ALA A 118 -1.24 7.01 -2.66
C ALA A 118 -0.10 6.51 -1.75
N PHE A 119 0.75 7.40 -1.26
CA PHE A 119 1.88 7.07 -0.37
C PHE A 119 1.62 7.49 1.09
N ASN A 120 0.48 8.09 1.37
CA ASN A 120 0.14 8.45 2.74
C ASN A 120 -0.08 7.19 3.57
N ASN A 121 0.59 7.09 4.71
CA ASN A 121 0.59 5.91 5.58
C ASN A 121 1.07 4.60 4.89
N TYR A 122 1.83 4.73 3.82
CA TYR A 122 2.40 3.55 3.16
C TYR A 122 3.50 2.95 4.06
N VAL A 123 3.29 1.70 4.48
CA VAL A 123 4.28 0.94 5.24
C VAL A 123 5.21 0.24 4.26
N TRP A 124 6.49 0.52 4.37
CA TRP A 124 7.55 -0.05 3.55
C TRP A 124 8.51 -0.84 4.44
N MET A 125 8.42 -2.15 4.36
CA MET A 125 9.21 -3.05 5.20
C MET A 125 10.64 -3.23 4.63
N PRO A 126 11.62 -3.55 5.48
CA PRO A 126 12.97 -3.88 5.01
C PRO A 126 12.95 -5.01 3.98
N GLY A 127 13.54 -4.76 2.82
CA GLY A 127 13.56 -5.71 1.70
C GLY A 127 12.46 -5.51 0.66
N ASP A 128 11.43 -4.71 0.95
CA ASP A 128 10.38 -4.40 -0.01
C ASP A 128 10.87 -3.46 -1.10
N ILE A 129 10.25 -3.57 -2.27
CA ILE A 129 10.49 -2.68 -3.40
C ILE A 129 9.33 -1.71 -3.52
N LEU A 130 9.60 -0.42 -3.29
CA LEU A 130 8.62 0.64 -3.53
C LEU A 130 8.60 1.04 -5.01
N SER A 131 7.51 0.74 -5.70
CA SER A 131 7.29 1.16 -7.08
C SER A 131 6.26 2.28 -7.16
N PHE A 132 6.66 3.47 -7.58
CA PHE A 132 5.76 4.61 -7.77
C PHE A 132 4.62 4.27 -8.73
N ASN A 133 4.94 3.64 -9.87
CA ASN A 133 3.94 3.35 -10.88
C ASN A 133 2.95 2.26 -10.45
N GLN A 134 3.39 1.26 -9.70
CA GLN A 134 2.50 0.24 -9.15
C GLN A 134 1.58 0.85 -8.08
N THR A 135 2.13 1.65 -7.17
CA THR A 135 1.39 2.26 -6.07
C THR A 135 0.36 3.28 -6.57
N THR A 136 0.72 4.16 -7.50
CA THR A 136 -0.23 5.14 -8.07
C THR A 136 -1.17 4.52 -9.11
N GLY A 137 -0.73 3.47 -9.80
CA GLY A 137 -1.43 2.83 -10.90
C GLY A 137 -1.60 3.74 -12.14
N LYS A 138 -2.54 3.35 -13.01
CA LYS A 138 -2.88 4.16 -14.20
C LYS A 138 -3.50 5.50 -13.79
N ARG A 139 -3.06 6.57 -14.46
CA ARG A 139 -3.54 7.93 -14.23
C ARG A 139 -4.68 8.24 -15.18
N THR A 140 -5.89 8.03 -14.70
CA THR A 140 -7.09 8.17 -15.53
C THR A 140 -8.04 9.21 -14.95
N LYS A 141 -8.95 9.73 -15.79
CA LYS A 141 -9.96 10.70 -15.37
C LYS A 141 -10.93 10.12 -14.33
N GLU A 142 -11.22 8.82 -14.41
CA GLU A 142 -12.07 8.11 -13.46
C GLU A 142 -11.47 8.11 -12.03
N LYS A 143 -10.13 8.15 -11.92
CA LYS A 143 -9.41 8.33 -10.66
C LYS A 143 -9.27 9.79 -10.24
N GLY A 144 -9.87 10.72 -10.99
CA GLY A 144 -9.83 12.15 -10.71
C GLY A 144 -8.58 12.87 -11.25
N TYR A 145 -7.72 12.20 -12.03
CA TYR A 145 -6.60 12.88 -12.66
C TYR A 145 -7.09 13.83 -13.75
N GLU A 146 -6.51 15.00 -13.78
CA GLU A 146 -6.80 16.08 -14.70
C GLU A 146 -5.70 16.25 -15.75
N THR A 147 -6.00 17.08 -16.76
CA THR A 147 -4.99 17.50 -17.75
C THR A 147 -3.97 18.40 -17.09
N GLY A 148 -2.70 18.09 -17.26
CA GLY A 148 -1.58 18.89 -16.78
C GLY A 148 -0.41 18.85 -17.77
N LEU A 149 0.57 19.73 -17.56
CA LEU A 149 1.75 19.78 -18.40
C LEU A 149 2.64 18.55 -18.21
N PHE A 150 3.13 18.05 -19.32
CA PHE A 150 4.06 16.94 -19.42
C PHE A 150 5.26 17.35 -20.25
N ILE A 151 6.45 16.87 -19.92
CA ILE A 151 7.67 17.12 -20.69
C ILE A 151 7.92 15.91 -21.58
N THR A 152 7.90 16.12 -22.89
CA THR A 152 8.20 15.10 -23.90
C THR A 152 9.70 14.80 -23.93
N SER A 153 10.10 13.73 -24.66
CA SER A 153 11.52 13.39 -24.93
C SER A 153 12.29 14.54 -25.56
N ASP A 154 11.61 15.38 -26.36
CA ASP A 154 12.19 16.50 -27.09
C ASP A 154 12.17 17.79 -26.27
N ARG A 155 11.86 17.70 -24.95
CA ARG A 155 11.76 18.83 -24.03
C ARG A 155 10.67 19.85 -24.38
N ILE A 156 9.66 19.42 -25.12
CA ILE A 156 8.48 20.22 -25.44
C ILE A 156 7.42 19.96 -24.38
N TYR A 157 6.74 21.01 -23.93
CA TYR A 157 5.60 20.86 -23.04
C TYR A 157 4.37 20.46 -23.83
N ASP A 158 3.74 19.37 -23.44
CA ASP A 158 2.47 18.90 -23.97
C ASP A 158 1.47 18.65 -22.83
N GLU A 159 0.20 18.55 -23.15
CA GLU A 159 -0.87 18.36 -22.19
C GLU A 159 -1.32 16.89 -22.15
N ILE A 160 -1.28 16.29 -20.97
CA ILE A 160 -1.72 14.91 -20.77
C ILE A 160 -2.47 14.75 -19.45
N THR A 161 -3.43 13.82 -19.43
CA THR A 161 -4.06 13.39 -18.17
C THR A 161 -3.01 12.81 -17.23
N GLY A 162 -2.95 13.34 -16.01
CA GLY A 162 -1.92 12.97 -15.04
C GLY A 162 -0.59 13.73 -15.22
N GLY A 163 -0.55 14.78 -16.06
CA GLY A 163 0.63 15.63 -16.18
C GLY A 163 1.03 16.25 -14.83
N GLY A 164 2.35 16.33 -14.59
CA GLY A 164 2.91 16.89 -13.35
C GLY A 164 3.21 15.89 -12.23
N VAL A 165 2.78 14.63 -12.32
CA VAL A 165 3.07 13.62 -11.27
C VAL A 165 4.56 13.30 -11.10
N CYS A 166 5.40 13.68 -12.09
CA CYS A 166 6.85 13.59 -11.98
C CYS A 166 7.38 14.37 -10.77
N GLN A 167 6.72 15.46 -10.39
CA GLN A 167 7.10 16.23 -9.22
C GLN A 167 6.89 15.41 -7.94
N THR A 168 5.79 14.67 -7.82
CA THR A 168 5.56 13.75 -6.69
C THR A 168 6.64 12.68 -6.65
N SER A 169 6.97 12.07 -7.80
CA SER A 169 7.97 11.01 -7.85
C SER A 169 9.36 11.51 -7.48
N THR A 170 9.74 12.70 -7.95
CA THR A 170 11.02 13.33 -7.61
C THR A 170 11.10 13.68 -6.13
N THR A 171 10.02 14.22 -5.56
CA THR A 171 9.97 14.57 -4.13
C THR A 171 10.11 13.32 -3.26
N LEU A 172 9.38 12.27 -3.57
CA LEU A 172 9.46 10.98 -2.87
C LEU A 172 10.87 10.36 -3.01
N PHE A 173 11.43 10.35 -4.21
CA PHE A 173 12.76 9.81 -4.46
C PHE A 173 13.82 10.49 -3.58
N ASN A 174 13.84 11.83 -3.56
CA ASN A 174 14.82 12.55 -2.76
C ASN A 174 14.63 12.27 -1.26
N ALA A 175 13.40 12.24 -0.76
CA ALA A 175 13.15 11.87 0.63
C ALA A 175 13.66 10.45 0.95
N CYS A 176 13.44 9.49 0.07
CA CYS A 176 13.93 8.13 0.25
C CYS A 176 15.47 8.05 0.24
N ILE A 177 16.15 8.76 -0.66
CA ILE A 177 17.62 8.80 -0.70
C ILE A 177 18.19 9.44 0.58
N GLU A 178 17.60 10.54 1.02
CA GLU A 178 18.01 11.19 2.29
C GLU A 178 17.76 10.29 3.51
N ALA A 179 16.75 9.43 3.45
CA ALA A 179 16.49 8.40 4.48
C ALA A 179 17.48 7.22 4.43
N GLY A 180 18.40 7.18 3.47
CA GLY A 180 19.35 6.08 3.30
C GLY A 180 18.80 4.88 2.52
N ALA A 181 17.68 5.06 1.82
CA ALA A 181 17.20 4.03 0.90
C ALA A 181 18.26 3.77 -0.17
N THR A 182 18.58 2.51 -0.39
CA THR A 182 19.53 2.11 -1.43
C THR A 182 18.80 1.86 -2.74
N GLU A 183 19.46 2.21 -3.83
CA GLU A 183 19.07 1.79 -5.16
C GLU A 183 19.12 0.27 -5.25
N ILE A 184 17.95 -0.37 -5.22
CA ILE A 184 17.87 -1.79 -5.56
C ILE A 184 17.50 -1.86 -7.04
N GLY A 185 18.42 -2.34 -7.86
CA GLY A 185 18.29 -2.34 -9.31
C GLY A 185 16.98 -2.93 -9.82
N LYS A 186 16.60 -2.54 -11.03
CA LYS A 186 15.43 -2.96 -11.83
C LYS A 186 14.12 -3.09 -11.05
N GLY A 187 13.38 -2.01 -10.93
CA GLY A 187 12.00 -2.01 -10.44
C GLY A 187 11.76 -1.22 -9.16
N GLY A 188 12.77 -0.68 -8.52
CA GLY A 188 12.63 0.19 -7.35
C GLY A 188 12.19 1.61 -7.72
N ILE A 189 12.29 2.53 -6.79
CA ILE A 189 12.05 3.97 -6.95
C ILE A 189 12.69 4.54 -8.22
N ILE A 190 13.75 3.93 -8.71
CA ILE A 190 14.55 4.30 -9.86
C ILE A 190 13.84 4.14 -11.21
N GLU A 191 12.83 3.30 -11.36
CA GLU A 191 12.04 3.33 -12.60
C GLU A 191 11.43 4.71 -12.84
N ILE A 192 11.25 5.48 -11.81
CA ILE A 192 10.72 6.85 -11.87
C ILE A 192 11.76 7.81 -12.44
N THR A 193 13.03 7.65 -12.12
CA THR A 193 14.13 8.53 -12.56
C THR A 193 14.67 8.16 -13.94
N ARG A 194 14.45 6.93 -14.42
CA ARG A 194 14.92 6.51 -15.76
C ARG A 194 14.27 7.24 -16.93
N ARG A 195 13.07 7.83 -16.72
CA ARG A 195 12.42 8.62 -17.77
C ARG A 195 13.03 10.02 -17.93
N TYR A 196 13.82 10.46 -16.96
CA TYR A 196 14.43 11.77 -16.97
C TYR A 196 15.93 11.61 -16.75
N PRO A 197 16.76 11.88 -17.77
CA PRO A 197 18.20 11.82 -17.60
C PRO A 197 18.65 12.79 -16.51
N HIS A 198 19.69 12.41 -15.79
CA HIS A 198 20.34 13.07 -14.64
C HIS A 198 20.70 14.57 -14.77
N SER A 199 20.12 15.29 -15.68
CA SER A 199 20.46 16.69 -15.97
C SER A 199 19.46 17.70 -15.42
N TRP A 200 18.58 17.31 -14.50
CA TRP A 200 17.78 18.31 -13.78
C TRP A 200 18.58 18.81 -12.60
N PRO A 201 18.93 20.12 -12.60
CA PRO A 201 19.54 20.71 -11.43
C PRO A 201 18.58 20.57 -10.24
N SER A 202 19.12 20.27 -9.08
CA SER A 202 18.45 20.19 -7.79
C SER A 202 17.83 21.52 -7.29
N THR A 203 17.50 22.40 -8.22
CA THR A 203 16.98 23.75 -7.96
C THR A 203 15.68 23.98 -8.71
N TYR A 204 14.62 23.26 -8.29
CA TYR A 204 13.26 23.72 -8.57
C TYR A 204 12.35 23.44 -7.37
#